data_0baef9ef9c457a8aece8a44436f00650
#
_entry.id   0baef9ef9c457a8aece8a44436f00650
#
_cell.length_a   1.000
_cell.length_b   1.000
_cell.length_c   1.000
_cell.angle_alpha   90.00
_cell.angle_beta   90.00
_cell.angle_gamma   90.00
#
_symmetry.space_group_name_H-M   'P 1'
#
loop_
_entity.id
_entity.type
_entity.pdbx_description
1 polymer ?
#
loop_
_entity_poly.entity_id
_entity_poly.type
_entity_poly.pdbx_seq_one_letter_code
_entity_poly.pdbx_strand_id
1 'polypeptide(L)'
;MAVSRQKKEEILAELTELFKDAKSVSFGQYAGMSVAEISDMRNKMRENGVKFKVAKRTLFKIAAKENGIELPDEIMEGTVGAAFSYDDAVSGPKLLKETSKEVKVVKLMGGIMEGKVMTITQMQELADLPSKDELLAKFVGMMQGPLRGFHGVLNSGLGSFARVLQGYADQLPAEDAPKEEAEAPAEAPTEDAPAEADAE
;
A
#
# COMPACT_ATOMS: atom_id res chain seq x y z
N MET A 1 8.71 -38.93 0.33
CA MET A 1 10.12 -38.96 -0.07
C MET A 1 10.94 -38.10 0.87
N ALA A 2 12.04 -38.64 1.43
CA ALA A 2 12.95 -37.87 2.26
C ALA A 2 13.76 -36.92 1.38
N VAL A 3 13.68 -35.63 1.64
CA VAL A 3 14.51 -34.62 0.96
C VAL A 3 15.97 -34.89 1.32
N SER A 4 16.84 -34.98 0.32
CA SER A 4 18.28 -35.17 0.49
C SER A 4 18.87 -34.13 1.47
N ARG A 5 19.95 -34.50 2.17
CA ARG A 5 20.62 -33.60 3.11
C ARG A 5 21.12 -32.33 2.40
N GLN A 6 21.68 -32.46 1.23
CA GLN A 6 22.11 -31.32 0.41
C GLN A 6 20.98 -30.35 0.08
N LYS A 7 19.82 -30.87 -0.39
CA LYS A 7 18.64 -30.02 -0.66
C LYS A 7 18.08 -29.31 0.58
N LYS A 8 18.27 -29.87 1.79
CA LYS A 8 17.86 -29.18 3.02
C LYS A 8 18.81 -28.03 3.35
N GLU A 9 20.11 -28.24 3.13
CA GLU A 9 21.13 -27.20 3.33
C GLU A 9 20.96 -26.06 2.31
N GLU A 10 20.66 -26.36 1.04
CA GLU A 10 20.33 -25.37 0.02
C GLU A 10 19.08 -24.55 0.39
N ILE A 11 17.99 -25.21 0.78
CA ILE A 11 16.75 -24.54 1.19
C ILE A 11 16.99 -23.67 2.45
N LEU A 12 17.81 -24.15 3.36
CA LEU A 12 18.14 -23.42 4.58
C LEU A 12 18.95 -22.16 4.26
N ALA A 13 19.94 -22.25 3.40
CA ALA A 13 20.72 -21.11 2.92
C ALA A 13 19.82 -20.07 2.23
N GLU A 14 18.96 -20.53 1.29
CA GLU A 14 17.98 -19.65 0.64
C GLU A 14 17.07 -18.96 1.67
N LEU A 15 16.54 -19.69 2.66
CA LEU A 15 15.66 -19.13 3.67
C LEU A 15 16.40 -18.11 4.54
N THR A 16 17.63 -18.39 4.94
CA THR A 16 18.44 -17.48 5.77
C THR A 16 18.70 -16.14 5.04
N GLU A 17 18.97 -16.20 3.72
CA GLU A 17 19.09 -15.01 2.88
C GLU A 17 17.76 -14.25 2.80
N LEU A 18 16.64 -14.96 2.53
CA LEU A 18 15.32 -14.36 2.46
C LEU A 18 14.91 -13.67 3.77
N PHE A 19 15.26 -14.25 4.92
CA PHE A 19 15.01 -13.63 6.23
C PHE A 19 15.85 -12.39 6.49
N LYS A 20 17.06 -12.30 5.93
CA LYS A 20 17.92 -11.10 6.06
C LYS A 20 17.43 -9.93 5.23
N ASP A 21 16.99 -10.23 4.01
CA ASP A 21 16.61 -9.20 3.04
C ASP A 21 15.17 -8.70 3.25
N ALA A 22 14.30 -9.51 3.87
CA ALA A 22 12.90 -9.19 4.03
C ALA A 22 12.66 -8.18 5.16
N LYS A 23 11.84 -7.14 4.89
CA LYS A 23 11.36 -6.19 5.91
C LYS A 23 10.28 -6.82 6.80
N SER A 24 9.45 -7.66 6.24
CA SER A 24 8.45 -8.44 6.97
C SER A 24 8.29 -9.84 6.42
N VAL A 25 7.97 -10.77 7.30
CA VAL A 25 7.69 -12.16 6.97
C VAL A 25 6.35 -12.53 7.59
N SER A 26 5.39 -12.91 6.76
CA SER A 26 4.05 -13.30 7.21
C SER A 26 3.85 -14.79 7.04
N PHE A 27 3.40 -15.45 8.08
CA PHE A 27 3.11 -16.88 8.05
C PHE A 27 1.62 -17.13 7.83
N GLY A 28 1.30 -17.90 6.80
CA GLY A 28 -0.06 -18.31 6.48
C GLY A 28 -0.20 -19.82 6.42
N GLN A 29 -1.26 -20.35 6.99
CA GLN A 29 -1.65 -21.75 6.83
C GLN A 29 -2.43 -21.89 5.51
N TYR A 30 -2.03 -22.82 4.65
CA TYR A 30 -2.64 -23.05 3.34
C TYR A 30 -3.18 -24.48 3.17
N ALA A 31 -3.47 -25.17 4.28
CA ALA A 31 -3.98 -26.52 4.26
C ALA A 31 -5.36 -26.58 3.56
N GLY A 32 -5.48 -27.38 2.50
CA GLY A 32 -6.73 -27.57 1.77
C GLY A 32 -6.93 -26.69 0.53
N MET A 33 -5.93 -25.89 0.14
CA MET A 33 -5.94 -25.17 -1.14
C MET A 33 -5.68 -26.10 -2.31
N SER A 34 -6.30 -25.84 -3.45
CA SER A 34 -6.01 -26.50 -4.73
C SER A 34 -4.68 -25.98 -5.32
N VAL A 35 -4.09 -26.77 -6.22
CA VAL A 35 -2.84 -26.38 -6.90
C VAL A 35 -3.03 -25.11 -7.74
N ALA A 36 -4.19 -24.93 -8.36
CA ALA A 36 -4.53 -23.72 -9.12
C ALA A 36 -4.53 -22.49 -8.23
N GLU A 37 -5.26 -22.51 -7.11
CA GLU A 37 -5.34 -21.41 -6.15
C GLU A 37 -3.97 -21.01 -5.57
N ILE A 38 -3.10 -22.01 -5.27
CA ILE A 38 -1.74 -21.75 -4.81
C ILE A 38 -0.92 -21.05 -5.90
N SER A 39 -1.12 -21.41 -7.17
CA SER A 39 -0.41 -20.81 -8.29
C SER A 39 -0.86 -19.36 -8.51
N ASP A 40 -2.15 -19.11 -8.44
CA ASP A 40 -2.73 -17.77 -8.56
C ASP A 40 -2.28 -16.86 -7.38
N MET A 41 -2.28 -17.38 -6.17
CA MET A 41 -1.75 -16.69 -5.00
C MET A 41 -0.27 -16.32 -5.17
N ARG A 42 0.56 -17.23 -5.68
CA ARG A 42 1.97 -16.97 -5.95
C ARG A 42 2.17 -15.90 -7.01
N ASN A 43 1.36 -15.89 -8.06
CA ASN A 43 1.42 -14.89 -9.11
C ASN A 43 1.03 -13.51 -8.56
N LYS A 44 -0.10 -13.40 -7.85
CA LYS A 44 -0.52 -12.16 -7.17
C LYS A 44 0.55 -11.63 -6.21
N MET A 45 1.19 -12.51 -5.44
CA MET A 45 2.28 -12.12 -4.52
C MET A 45 3.52 -11.65 -5.27
N ARG A 46 3.90 -12.31 -6.36
CA ARG A 46 5.06 -11.93 -7.17
C ARG A 46 4.88 -10.56 -7.82
N GLU A 47 3.68 -10.25 -8.32
CA GLU A 47 3.33 -8.94 -8.90
C GLU A 47 3.48 -7.80 -7.88
N ASN A 48 3.26 -8.09 -6.61
CA ASN A 48 3.39 -7.12 -5.50
C ASN A 48 4.75 -7.18 -4.79
N GLY A 49 5.77 -7.76 -5.40
CA GLY A 49 7.13 -7.82 -4.83
C GLY A 49 7.27 -8.73 -3.61
N VAL A 50 6.31 -9.65 -3.39
CA VAL A 50 6.32 -10.61 -2.27
C VAL A 50 6.71 -11.99 -2.76
N LYS A 51 7.72 -12.61 -2.14
CA LYS A 51 8.11 -13.99 -2.43
C LYS A 51 7.42 -14.95 -1.48
N PHE A 52 6.64 -15.88 -2.01
CA PHE A 52 6.03 -16.95 -1.22
C PHE A 52 6.83 -18.23 -1.30
N LYS A 53 7.33 -18.70 -0.17
CA LYS A 53 8.07 -19.97 -0.04
C LYS A 53 7.37 -20.89 0.95
N VAL A 54 7.37 -22.17 0.57
CA VAL A 54 6.84 -23.26 1.39
C VAL A 54 7.99 -24.16 1.79
N ALA A 55 8.17 -24.35 3.08
CA ALA A 55 9.19 -25.24 3.62
C ALA A 55 8.69 -25.96 4.87
N LYS A 56 9.48 -26.91 5.36
CA LYS A 56 9.17 -27.58 6.64
C LYS A 56 9.31 -26.57 7.80
N ARG A 57 8.37 -26.59 8.74
CA ARG A 57 8.40 -25.75 9.96
C ARG A 57 9.74 -25.76 10.69
N THR A 58 10.42 -26.92 10.73
CA THR A 58 11.73 -27.06 11.36
C THR A 58 12.82 -26.23 10.67
N LEU A 59 12.76 -26.11 9.32
CA LEU A 59 13.71 -25.31 8.55
C LEU A 59 13.47 -23.82 8.77
N PHE A 60 12.22 -23.38 8.81
CA PHE A 60 11.88 -22.00 9.19
C PHE A 60 12.38 -21.62 10.58
N LYS A 61 12.23 -22.52 11.57
CA LYS A 61 12.73 -22.29 12.92
C LYS A 61 14.25 -22.16 12.98
N ILE A 62 14.97 -23.01 12.23
CA ILE A 62 16.45 -22.96 12.18
C ILE A 62 16.90 -21.67 11.52
N ALA A 63 16.33 -21.34 10.35
CA ALA A 63 16.68 -20.10 9.62
C ALA A 63 16.36 -18.82 10.42
N ALA A 64 15.24 -18.80 11.16
CA ALA A 64 14.88 -17.70 12.04
C ALA A 64 15.85 -17.57 13.24
N LYS A 65 16.23 -18.70 13.86
CA LYS A 65 17.22 -18.70 14.96
C LYS A 65 18.60 -18.21 14.51
N GLU A 66 19.04 -18.58 13.31
CA GLU A 66 20.30 -18.04 12.71
C GLU A 66 20.28 -16.53 12.55
N ASN A 67 19.10 -15.94 12.33
CA ASN A 67 18.89 -14.51 12.27
C ASN A 67 18.52 -13.86 13.62
N GLY A 68 18.63 -14.61 14.74
CA GLY A 68 18.38 -14.10 16.09
C GLY A 68 16.90 -13.94 16.47
N ILE A 69 16.00 -14.57 15.70
CA ILE A 69 14.54 -14.46 15.94
C ILE A 69 14.02 -15.79 16.48
N GLU A 70 13.40 -15.74 17.66
CA GLU A 70 12.74 -16.91 18.25
C GLU A 70 11.28 -16.97 17.84
N LEU A 71 10.93 -17.97 17.02
CA LEU A 71 9.55 -18.20 16.59
C LEU A 71 8.79 -19.08 17.60
N PRO A 72 7.66 -18.59 18.13
CA PRO A 72 6.78 -19.40 18.98
C PRO A 72 6.20 -20.59 18.19
N ASP A 73 5.96 -21.69 18.87
CA ASP A 73 5.38 -22.89 18.27
C ASP A 73 3.96 -22.69 17.75
N GLU A 74 3.22 -21.76 18.35
CA GLU A 74 1.83 -21.40 18.00
C GLU A 74 1.71 -20.86 16.55
N ILE A 75 2.72 -20.09 16.07
CA ILE A 75 2.73 -19.53 14.71
C ILE A 75 3.03 -20.59 13.65
N MET A 76 3.62 -21.72 14.06
CA MET A 76 4.08 -22.78 13.18
C MET A 76 3.19 -24.04 13.20
N GLU A 77 1.93 -23.91 13.59
CA GLU A 77 0.99 -25.03 13.60
C GLU A 77 0.50 -25.37 12.18
N GLY A 78 0.53 -26.64 11.84
CA GLY A 78 0.01 -27.15 10.57
C GLY A 78 0.94 -26.96 9.37
N THR A 79 0.34 -26.78 8.20
CA THR A 79 1.02 -26.59 6.92
C THR A 79 1.21 -25.10 6.66
N VAL A 80 2.40 -24.58 7.00
CA VAL A 80 2.69 -23.14 6.97
C VAL A 80 3.55 -22.78 5.75
N GLY A 81 3.17 -21.70 5.08
CA GLY A 81 3.98 -21.01 4.08
C GLY A 81 4.37 -19.63 4.59
N ALA A 82 5.51 -19.13 4.16
CA ALA A 82 6.02 -17.83 4.49
C ALA A 82 5.97 -16.90 3.26
N ALA A 83 5.40 -15.72 3.43
CA ALA A 83 5.42 -14.63 2.47
C ALA A 83 6.45 -13.60 2.92
N PHE A 84 7.49 -13.41 2.12
CA PHE A 84 8.60 -12.50 2.36
C PHE A 84 8.37 -11.21 1.59
N SER A 85 8.24 -10.09 2.28
CA SER A 85 8.02 -8.76 1.69
C SER A 85 9.31 -7.95 1.76
N TYR A 86 9.74 -7.40 0.61
CA TYR A 86 10.99 -6.64 0.48
C TYR A 86 10.75 -5.13 0.44
N ASP A 87 9.78 -4.70 -0.33
CA ASP A 87 9.53 -3.27 -0.57
C ASP A 87 8.70 -2.67 0.56
N ASP A 88 7.60 -3.32 0.90
CA ASP A 88 6.62 -2.84 1.87
C ASP A 88 6.25 -3.93 2.89
N ALA A 89 6.37 -3.60 4.18
CA ALA A 89 6.07 -4.54 5.26
C ALA A 89 4.59 -4.97 5.31
N VAL A 90 3.69 -4.17 4.75
CA VAL A 90 2.23 -4.39 4.79
C VAL A 90 1.75 -5.30 3.66
N SER A 91 2.46 -5.33 2.52
CA SER A 91 2.01 -6.06 1.31
C SER A 91 1.80 -7.55 1.54
N GLY A 92 2.68 -8.23 2.27
CA GLY A 92 2.57 -9.67 2.56
C GLY A 92 1.32 -10.03 3.37
N PRO A 93 1.12 -9.42 4.57
CA PRO A 93 -0.07 -9.64 5.38
C PRO A 93 -1.38 -9.30 4.65
N LYS A 94 -1.39 -8.20 3.88
CA LYS A 94 -2.57 -7.75 3.12
C LYS A 94 -2.97 -8.79 2.07
N LEU A 95 -2.03 -9.25 1.26
CA LEU A 95 -2.28 -10.28 0.24
C LEU A 95 -2.74 -11.61 0.83
N LEU A 96 -2.14 -12.04 1.95
CA LEU A 96 -2.60 -13.22 2.68
C LEU A 96 -4.03 -13.05 3.20
N LYS A 97 -4.39 -11.88 3.69
CA LYS A 97 -5.75 -11.58 4.17
C LYS A 97 -6.75 -11.52 3.00
N GLU A 98 -6.40 -10.94 1.87
CA GLU A 98 -7.22 -10.92 0.66
C GLU A 98 -7.46 -12.34 0.15
N THR A 99 -6.41 -13.14 0.06
CA THR A 99 -6.54 -14.57 -0.31
C THR A 99 -7.38 -15.34 0.72
N SER A 100 -7.27 -15.01 2.01
CA SER A 100 -8.13 -15.61 3.06
C SER A 100 -9.61 -15.28 2.89
N LYS A 101 -9.94 -14.11 2.33
CA LYS A 101 -11.34 -13.75 2.00
C LYS A 101 -11.86 -14.48 0.76
N GLU A 102 -11.01 -14.65 -0.26
CA GLU A 102 -11.33 -15.38 -1.49
C GLU A 102 -11.43 -16.88 -1.24
N VAL A 103 -10.43 -17.43 -0.56
CA VAL A 103 -10.32 -18.86 -0.24
C VAL A 103 -10.32 -19.00 1.27
N LYS A 104 -11.48 -19.30 1.85
CA LYS A 104 -11.72 -19.38 3.32
C LYS A 104 -10.80 -20.36 4.08
N VAL A 105 -9.94 -21.08 3.36
CA VAL A 105 -9.00 -22.09 3.89
C VAL A 105 -7.70 -21.45 4.40
N VAL A 106 -7.30 -20.28 3.83
CA VAL A 106 -6.06 -19.61 4.24
C VAL A 106 -6.29 -18.88 5.56
N LYS A 107 -5.43 -19.17 6.55
CA LYS A 107 -5.43 -18.48 7.84
C LYS A 107 -4.09 -17.80 8.08
N LEU A 108 -4.13 -16.53 8.45
CA LEU A 108 -2.95 -15.79 8.89
C LEU A 108 -2.62 -16.27 10.32
N MET A 109 -1.39 -16.75 10.52
CA MET A 109 -0.95 -17.32 11.80
C MET A 109 -0.06 -16.37 12.61
N GLY A 110 0.46 -15.34 12.00
CA GLY A 110 1.37 -14.37 12.61
C GLY A 110 2.52 -14.01 11.68
N GLY A 111 3.55 -13.38 12.21
CA GLY A 111 4.70 -13.00 11.40
C GLY A 111 5.84 -12.35 12.15
N ILE A 112 6.77 -11.83 11.40
CA ILE A 112 7.93 -11.10 11.89
C ILE A 112 7.96 -9.77 11.14
N MET A 113 8.18 -8.68 11.84
CA MET A 113 8.41 -7.35 11.26
C MET A 113 9.59 -6.71 11.96
N GLU A 114 10.59 -6.30 11.18
CA GLU A 114 11.82 -5.66 11.69
C GLU A 114 12.48 -6.45 12.86
N GLY A 115 12.49 -7.78 12.77
CA GLY A 115 13.09 -8.65 13.78
C GLY A 115 12.21 -8.92 15.02
N LYS A 116 11.00 -8.34 15.10
CA LYS A 116 10.05 -8.59 16.18
C LYS A 116 8.97 -9.57 15.76
N VAL A 117 8.68 -10.52 16.60
CA VAL A 117 7.59 -11.48 16.38
C VAL A 117 6.26 -10.80 16.67
N MET A 118 5.33 -10.91 15.73
CA MET A 118 3.97 -10.37 15.84
C MET A 118 2.95 -11.48 15.99
N THR A 119 1.98 -11.25 16.85
CA THR A 119 0.83 -12.14 17.05
C THR A 119 -0.14 -12.07 15.87
N ILE A 120 -1.07 -13.03 15.83
CA ILE A 120 -2.13 -13.09 14.81
C ILE A 120 -2.92 -11.77 14.76
N THR A 121 -3.31 -11.23 15.93
CA THR A 121 -4.10 -9.99 16.00
C THR A 121 -3.34 -8.80 15.42
N GLN A 122 -2.08 -8.63 15.81
CA GLN A 122 -1.23 -7.55 15.29
C GLN A 122 -1.02 -7.66 13.78
N MET A 123 -0.85 -8.87 13.25
CA MET A 123 -0.71 -9.09 11.81
C MET A 123 -2.01 -8.84 11.06
N GLN A 124 -3.16 -9.08 11.67
CA GLN A 124 -4.46 -8.72 11.10
C GLN A 124 -4.67 -7.22 11.04
N GLU A 125 -4.30 -6.50 12.10
CA GLU A 125 -4.32 -5.04 12.13
C GLU A 125 -3.38 -4.45 11.08
N LEU A 126 -2.17 -5.01 10.94
CA LEU A 126 -1.22 -4.62 9.90
C LEU A 126 -1.79 -4.83 8.48
N ALA A 127 -2.49 -5.95 8.26
CA ALA A 127 -3.13 -6.25 6.99
C ALA A 127 -4.32 -5.33 6.65
N ASP A 128 -4.90 -4.64 7.63
CA ASP A 128 -5.95 -3.64 7.43
C ASP A 128 -5.41 -2.25 7.10
N LEU A 129 -4.11 -2.04 7.30
CA LEU A 129 -3.49 -0.77 6.92
C LEU A 129 -3.43 -0.61 5.40
N PRO A 130 -3.62 0.61 4.91
CA PRO A 130 -3.37 0.92 3.50
C PRO A 130 -1.89 0.77 3.15
N SER A 131 -1.57 0.77 1.86
CA SER A 131 -0.19 0.68 1.37
C SER A 131 0.67 1.85 1.89
N LYS A 132 1.99 1.70 1.86
CA LYS A 132 2.93 2.73 2.29
C LYS A 132 2.67 4.07 1.59
N ASP A 133 2.44 4.04 0.28
CA ASP A 133 2.20 5.25 -0.51
C ASP A 133 0.88 5.92 -0.15
N GLU A 134 -0.16 5.13 0.13
CA GLU A 134 -1.44 5.64 0.63
C GLU A 134 -1.31 6.26 2.03
N LEU A 135 -0.49 5.67 2.91
CA LEU A 135 -0.20 6.23 4.25
C LEU A 135 0.54 7.56 4.14
N LEU A 136 1.54 7.64 3.24
CA LEU A 136 2.26 8.87 2.96
C LEU A 136 1.32 9.95 2.39
N ALA A 137 0.45 9.57 1.45
CA ALA A 137 -0.55 10.50 0.89
C ALA A 137 -1.51 11.02 1.97
N LYS A 138 -1.99 10.15 2.86
CA LYS A 138 -2.82 10.54 4.02
C LYS A 138 -2.06 11.47 4.96
N PHE A 139 -0.80 11.17 5.26
CA PHE A 139 0.04 12.02 6.11
C PHE A 139 0.21 13.42 5.52
N VAL A 140 0.56 13.52 4.23
CA VAL A 140 0.67 14.81 3.53
C VAL A 140 -0.67 15.54 3.51
N GLY A 141 -1.78 14.82 3.28
CA GLY A 141 -3.13 15.36 3.33
C GLY A 141 -3.49 15.95 4.71
N MET A 142 -3.11 15.27 5.79
CA MET A 142 -3.31 15.78 7.15
C MET A 142 -2.47 17.04 7.41
N MET A 143 -1.22 17.10 6.93
CA MET A 143 -0.40 18.31 7.05
C MET A 143 -0.96 19.50 6.27
N GLN A 144 -1.61 19.24 5.13
CA GLN A 144 -2.27 20.28 4.32
C GLN A 144 -3.62 20.72 4.90
N GLY A 145 -4.23 19.93 5.79
CA GLY A 145 -5.54 20.21 6.38
C GLY A 145 -5.66 21.62 6.98
N PRO A 146 -4.77 22.05 7.89
CA PRO A 146 -4.79 23.40 8.47
C PRO A 146 -4.67 24.51 7.42
N LEU A 147 -3.81 24.30 6.41
CA LEU A 147 -3.63 25.28 5.33
C LEU A 147 -4.89 25.42 4.47
N ARG A 148 -5.52 24.31 4.12
CA ARG A 148 -6.80 24.29 3.39
C ARG A 148 -7.92 24.93 4.21
N GLY A 149 -7.96 24.67 5.52
CA GLY A 149 -8.92 25.29 6.44
C GLY A 149 -8.75 26.81 6.47
N PHE A 150 -7.52 27.30 6.60
CA PHE A 150 -7.21 28.73 6.58
C PHE A 150 -7.61 29.40 5.25
N HIS A 151 -7.24 28.75 4.13
CA HIS A 151 -7.65 29.22 2.80
C HIS A 151 -9.19 29.25 2.64
N GLY A 152 -9.87 28.23 3.16
CA GLY A 152 -11.34 28.17 3.16
C GLY A 152 -11.98 29.32 3.92
N VAL A 153 -11.44 29.69 5.10
CA VAL A 153 -11.95 30.84 5.89
C VAL A 153 -11.75 32.16 5.14
N LEU A 154 -10.59 32.37 4.53
CA LEU A 154 -10.33 33.59 3.73
C LEU A 154 -11.29 33.67 2.53
N ASN A 155 -11.45 32.58 1.77
CA ASN A 155 -12.35 32.54 0.62
C ASN A 155 -13.82 32.67 1.02
N SER A 156 -14.24 32.10 2.16
CA SER A 156 -15.64 32.19 2.60
C SER A 156 -16.04 33.62 2.96
N GLY A 157 -15.13 34.40 3.54
CA GLY A 157 -15.35 35.81 3.83
C GLY A 157 -15.61 36.63 2.56
N LEU A 158 -14.74 36.51 1.57
CA LEU A 158 -14.89 37.19 0.28
C LEU A 158 -16.11 36.70 -0.51
N GLY A 159 -16.34 35.38 -0.53
CA GLY A 159 -17.48 34.80 -1.22
C GLY A 159 -18.84 35.10 -0.58
N SER A 160 -18.90 35.26 0.73
CA SER A 160 -20.14 35.71 1.42
C SER A 160 -20.44 37.16 1.13
N PHE A 161 -19.41 38.02 1.11
CA PHE A 161 -19.56 39.44 0.76
C PHE A 161 -20.02 39.60 -0.70
N ALA A 162 -19.41 38.88 -1.64
CA ALA A 162 -19.82 38.90 -3.04
C ALA A 162 -21.27 38.44 -3.23
N ARG A 163 -21.70 37.39 -2.51
CA ARG A 163 -23.09 36.89 -2.56
C ARG A 163 -24.10 37.94 -2.01
N VAL A 164 -23.74 38.64 -0.95
CA VAL A 164 -24.60 39.72 -0.43
C VAL A 164 -24.72 40.85 -1.43
N LEU A 165 -23.62 41.28 -2.07
CA LEU A 165 -23.64 42.28 -3.14
C LEU A 165 -24.45 41.84 -4.36
N GLN A 166 -24.31 40.58 -4.80
CA GLN A 166 -25.14 40.01 -5.86
C GLN A 166 -26.63 40.04 -5.48
N GLY A 167 -26.97 39.57 -4.27
CA GLY A 167 -28.36 39.58 -3.82
C GLY A 167 -28.94 41.00 -3.68
N TYR A 168 -28.11 42.00 -3.37
CA TYR A 168 -28.51 43.39 -3.39
C TYR A 168 -28.69 43.92 -4.83
N ALA A 169 -27.78 43.59 -5.73
CA ALA A 169 -27.88 43.95 -7.15
C ALA A 169 -29.13 43.36 -7.82
N ASP A 170 -29.48 42.10 -7.50
CA ASP A 170 -30.68 41.44 -8.00
C ASP A 170 -32.01 42.04 -7.48
N GLN A 171 -31.93 42.78 -6.36
CA GLN A 171 -33.10 43.48 -5.77
C GLN A 171 -33.29 44.92 -6.28
N LEU A 172 -32.30 45.48 -6.97
CA LEU A 172 -32.42 46.80 -7.61
C LEU A 172 -33.26 46.66 -8.89
N PRO A 173 -34.30 47.49 -9.08
CA PRO A 173 -35.03 47.52 -10.36
C PRO A 173 -34.09 47.95 -11.48
N ALA A 174 -34.27 47.29 -12.63
CA ALA A 174 -33.36 47.33 -13.78
C ALA A 174 -33.23 48.74 -14.46
N GLU A 175 -33.76 49.82 -13.89
CA GLU A 175 -33.74 51.14 -14.45
C GLU A 175 -32.50 52.00 -14.13
N ASP A 176 -31.68 51.59 -13.14
CA ASP A 176 -30.49 52.36 -12.72
C ASP A 176 -29.15 51.61 -12.88
N ALA A 177 -29.05 50.66 -13.78
CA ALA A 177 -27.76 50.06 -14.11
C ALA A 177 -26.96 50.97 -15.04
N PRO A 178 -25.82 51.55 -14.62
CA PRO A 178 -24.93 52.26 -15.55
C PRO A 178 -24.45 51.21 -16.58
N LYS A 179 -24.74 51.44 -17.84
CA LYS A 179 -24.12 50.74 -18.97
C LYS A 179 -22.64 51.11 -18.99
N GLU A 180 -21.85 50.39 -18.20
CA GLU A 180 -20.42 50.40 -18.36
C GLU A 180 -20.09 49.39 -19.50
N GLU A 181 -19.68 49.95 -20.61
CA GLU A 181 -19.20 49.22 -21.78
C GLU A 181 -18.14 48.23 -21.30
N ALA A 182 -18.41 46.94 -21.50
CA ALA A 182 -17.43 45.87 -21.33
C ALA A 182 -16.34 46.02 -22.41
N GLU A 183 -15.31 46.74 -22.07
CA GLU A 183 -14.04 46.72 -22.79
C GLU A 183 -13.40 45.34 -22.51
N ALA A 184 -13.37 44.50 -23.51
CA ALA A 184 -12.73 43.22 -23.50
C ALA A 184 -11.22 43.38 -23.24
N PRO A 185 -10.64 42.66 -22.27
CA PRO A 185 -9.20 42.61 -22.18
C PRO A 185 -8.64 41.79 -23.36
N ALA A 186 -7.76 42.43 -24.08
CA ALA A 186 -7.00 41.96 -25.22
C ALA A 186 -6.28 40.62 -24.95
N GLU A 187 -6.24 39.88 -26.05
CA GLU A 187 -5.34 38.80 -26.43
C GLU A 187 -4.06 38.60 -25.61
N ALA A 188 -3.92 37.42 -25.07
CA ALA A 188 -2.62 36.88 -24.67
C ALA A 188 -1.83 36.49 -25.94
N PRO A 189 -0.56 36.82 -26.04
CA PRO A 189 0.23 36.47 -27.22
C PRO A 189 0.51 34.95 -27.22
N THR A 190 0.11 34.34 -28.33
CA THR A 190 0.57 33.02 -28.74
C THR A 190 2.05 33.11 -29.06
N GLU A 191 2.88 32.54 -28.24
CA GLU A 191 4.30 32.35 -28.53
C GLU A 191 4.47 31.11 -29.39
N ASP A 192 4.96 31.43 -30.58
CA ASP A 192 5.29 30.63 -31.73
C ASP A 192 6.32 29.54 -31.37
N ALA A 193 6.04 28.30 -31.69
CA ALA A 193 7.02 27.23 -31.69
C ALA A 193 7.61 27.12 -33.13
N PRO A 194 8.91 27.27 -33.31
CA PRO A 194 9.51 26.91 -34.59
C PRO A 194 9.75 25.41 -34.65
N ALA A 195 9.12 24.80 -35.64
CA ALA A 195 9.56 23.56 -36.22
C ALA A 195 10.88 23.78 -36.95
N GLU A 196 11.90 23.02 -36.68
CA GLU A 196 12.98 22.76 -37.64
C GLU A 196 13.19 21.26 -37.76
N ALA A 197 12.91 20.88 -38.98
CA ALA A 197 13.34 19.66 -39.61
C ALA A 197 14.81 19.79 -40.02
N ASP A 198 15.35 18.64 -40.31
CA ASP A 198 16.41 18.28 -41.27
C ASP A 198 17.76 17.85 -40.74
N ALA A 199 17.98 16.61 -41.12
CA ALA A 199 19.14 16.07 -41.85
C ALA A 199 20.46 15.84 -41.08
N GLU A 200 20.85 14.67 -40.89
CA GLU A 200 21.80 13.77 -41.58
C GLU A 200 22.14 12.55 -40.75
#